data_fdb69e245d13b5fe6a30e7de865318c7
#
_entry.id   fdb69e245d13b5fe6a30e7de865318c7
#
_cell.length_a   1.000
_cell.length_b   1.000
_cell.length_c   1.000
_cell.angle_alpha   90.00
_cell.angle_beta   90.00
_cell.angle_gamma   90.00
#
_symmetry.space_group_name_H-M   'P 1'
#
loop_
_entity.id
_entity.type
_entity.pdbx_description
1 polymer ?
#
loop_
_entity_poly.entity_id
_entity_poly.type
_entity_poly.pdbx_seq_one_letter_code
_entity_poly.pdbx_strand_id
1 'polypeptide(L)'
;MSETIFEPTDHPHRRYNPLIDQWVLVSPHRAKRPWQGQQEKVSEEQKPTHDPNCYLCPRNKRITGEPNPDYHQPYVFKNDFSALLEDTPAPEQSADPLFQMSQARGESRVICFSPDHSKTLPLLTALEIEEVIKVWQEQLRELGQKYQWVQIFENKGAAMGCSNPHPHGQIWANSFLPNEVAREDVSQRNYYEKHGSVLLVDYVQKELEKKERIVVETEHWVAVVPYWAVWPFETLLLPKVHVKRLTELTDAQAKDLAVILKKLATKYDNLFETSFPYSMGFHAAPFNGEDNEHWQLHAHFYPPLLRSATVRKFMVGYEMLGESQRDLTAEQAAERLRALSEVHYKER
;
A
#
# COMPACT_ATOMS: atom_id res chain seq x y z
N MET A 1 -6.74 -28.36 -38.69
CA MET A 1 -7.06 -27.30 -37.71
C MET A 1 -5.71 -26.94 -37.09
N SER A 2 -5.20 -25.71 -37.29
CA SER A 2 -3.98 -25.26 -36.64
C SER A 2 -4.23 -25.24 -35.13
N GLU A 3 -3.45 -25.95 -34.34
CA GLU A 3 -3.50 -25.86 -32.88
C GLU A 3 -3.24 -24.39 -32.51
N THR A 4 -4.20 -23.76 -31.84
CA THR A 4 -4.04 -22.41 -31.33
C THR A 4 -3.05 -22.47 -30.16
N ILE A 5 -1.86 -21.91 -30.32
CA ILE A 5 -0.84 -21.83 -29.28
C ILE A 5 -1.34 -20.87 -28.20
N PHE A 6 -1.19 -21.26 -26.94
CA PHE A 6 -1.55 -20.40 -25.80
C PHE A 6 -0.63 -19.16 -25.75
N GLU A 7 -1.27 -17.99 -25.74
CA GLU A 7 -0.59 -16.68 -25.65
C GLU A 7 -1.10 -15.92 -24.43
N PRO A 8 -0.27 -15.69 -23.38
CA PRO A 8 -0.71 -15.06 -22.12
C PRO A 8 -1.13 -13.59 -22.27
N THR A 9 -0.77 -12.92 -23.38
CA THR A 9 -1.19 -11.54 -23.66
C THR A 9 -2.54 -11.44 -24.37
N ASP A 10 -3.09 -12.58 -24.83
CA ASP A 10 -4.35 -12.63 -25.59
C ASP A 10 -5.40 -13.57 -24.98
N HIS A 11 -4.96 -14.67 -24.37
CA HIS A 11 -5.86 -15.69 -23.88
C HIS A 11 -6.20 -15.53 -22.39
N PRO A 12 -7.46 -15.70 -21.99
CA PRO A 12 -7.86 -15.73 -20.58
C PRO A 12 -7.12 -16.86 -19.84
N HIS A 13 -6.65 -16.54 -18.65
CA HIS A 13 -5.98 -17.50 -17.78
C HIS A 13 -6.10 -17.07 -16.31
N ARG A 14 -5.75 -17.97 -15.41
CA ARG A 14 -5.72 -17.68 -13.97
C ARG A 14 -4.28 -17.66 -13.48
N ARG A 15 -3.97 -16.71 -12.61
CA ARG A 15 -2.66 -16.60 -11.92
C ARG A 15 -2.86 -16.84 -10.44
N TYR A 16 -2.02 -17.70 -9.88
CA TYR A 16 -2.06 -18.02 -8.47
C TYR A 16 -1.31 -16.98 -7.65
N ASN A 17 -1.96 -16.51 -6.58
CA ASN A 17 -1.37 -15.65 -5.55
C ASN A 17 -0.94 -16.51 -4.35
N PRO A 18 0.36 -16.81 -4.21
CA PRO A 18 0.85 -17.66 -3.14
C PRO A 18 0.82 -16.98 -1.76
N LEU A 19 0.68 -15.65 -1.72
CA LEU A 19 0.68 -14.89 -0.47
C LEU A 19 -0.63 -15.03 0.31
N ILE A 20 -1.76 -15.26 -0.37
CA ILE A 20 -3.09 -15.39 0.25
C ILE A 20 -3.85 -16.63 -0.22
N ASP A 21 -3.19 -17.57 -0.92
CA ASP A 21 -3.77 -18.81 -1.46
C ASP A 21 -5.04 -18.58 -2.30
N GLN A 22 -4.96 -17.66 -3.27
CA GLN A 22 -6.08 -17.33 -4.15
C GLN A 22 -5.66 -17.25 -5.62
N TRP A 23 -6.66 -17.39 -6.50
CA TRP A 23 -6.48 -17.22 -7.94
C TRP A 23 -7.03 -15.88 -8.42
N VAL A 24 -6.41 -15.34 -9.46
CA VAL A 24 -6.84 -14.10 -10.14
C VAL A 24 -7.10 -14.43 -11.60
N LEU A 25 -8.30 -14.14 -12.10
CA LEU A 25 -8.65 -14.24 -13.51
C LEU A 25 -8.04 -13.07 -14.29
N VAL A 26 -7.21 -13.39 -15.27
CA VAL A 26 -6.60 -12.42 -16.19
C VAL A 26 -7.21 -12.58 -17.57
N SER A 27 -7.82 -11.52 -18.10
CA SER A 27 -8.56 -11.53 -19.37
C SER A 27 -8.02 -10.47 -20.34
N PRO A 28 -6.81 -10.64 -20.91
CA PRO A 28 -6.09 -9.57 -21.63
C PRO A 28 -6.80 -9.10 -22.88
N HIS A 29 -7.53 -9.98 -23.57
CA HIS A 29 -8.32 -9.64 -24.76
C HIS A 29 -9.37 -8.54 -24.49
N ARG A 30 -9.87 -8.41 -23.25
CA ARG A 30 -10.82 -7.37 -22.83
C ARG A 30 -10.20 -5.97 -22.81
N ALA A 31 -8.89 -5.86 -22.68
CA ALA A 31 -8.19 -4.57 -22.76
C ALA A 31 -8.32 -3.94 -24.16
N LYS A 32 -8.58 -4.74 -25.20
CA LYS A 32 -8.82 -4.30 -26.59
C LYS A 32 -10.23 -3.72 -26.80
N ARG A 33 -11.14 -3.83 -25.80
CA ARG A 33 -12.51 -3.31 -25.91
C ARG A 33 -12.49 -1.79 -26.01
N PRO A 34 -13.16 -1.19 -27.06
CA PRO A 34 -13.27 0.26 -27.16
C PRO A 34 -13.95 0.84 -25.91
N TRP A 35 -13.35 1.86 -25.32
CA TRP A 35 -13.96 2.59 -24.22
C TRP A 35 -14.89 3.65 -24.78
N GLN A 36 -16.18 3.57 -24.45
CA GLN A 36 -17.20 4.54 -24.83
C GLN A 36 -17.60 5.48 -23.68
N GLY A 37 -16.93 5.38 -22.53
CA GLY A 37 -17.18 6.22 -21.36
C GLY A 37 -16.57 7.61 -21.50
N GLN A 38 -17.15 8.56 -20.77
CA GLN A 38 -16.69 9.94 -20.72
C GLN A 38 -15.29 10.04 -20.10
N GLN A 39 -14.40 10.80 -20.74
CA GLN A 39 -13.11 11.20 -20.17
C GLN A 39 -13.24 12.65 -19.70
N GLU A 40 -13.25 12.86 -18.40
CA GLU A 40 -13.22 14.18 -17.82
C GLU A 40 -11.78 14.64 -17.64
N LYS A 41 -11.50 15.91 -17.99
CA LYS A 41 -10.24 16.54 -17.62
C LYS A 41 -10.32 16.90 -16.14
N VAL A 42 -9.42 16.36 -15.35
CA VAL A 42 -9.24 16.79 -13.96
C VAL A 42 -8.56 18.14 -13.96
N SER A 43 -9.26 19.19 -13.54
CA SER A 43 -8.61 20.45 -13.20
C SER A 43 -7.88 20.27 -11.88
N GLU A 44 -6.55 20.31 -11.88
CA GLU A 44 -5.80 20.34 -10.63
C GLU A 44 -5.93 21.74 -10.00
N GLU A 45 -6.60 21.80 -8.85
CA GLU A 45 -6.57 22.99 -8.01
C GLU A 45 -5.17 23.16 -7.41
N GLN A 46 -4.61 24.37 -7.51
CA GLN A 46 -3.40 24.71 -6.76
C GLN A 46 -3.74 24.81 -5.29
N LYS A 47 -3.20 23.88 -4.51
CA LYS A 47 -3.37 23.88 -3.07
C LYS A 47 -2.43 24.89 -2.42
N PRO A 48 -2.88 25.64 -1.40
CA PRO A 48 -2.00 26.52 -0.63
C PRO A 48 -1.03 25.69 0.22
N THR A 49 0.12 26.26 0.57
CA THR A 49 1.08 25.63 1.49
C THR A 49 0.52 25.51 2.92
N HIS A 50 -0.41 26.39 3.29
CA HIS A 50 -1.19 26.36 4.53
C HIS A 50 -2.64 26.72 4.22
N ASP A 51 -3.56 25.84 4.60
CA ASP A 51 -5.01 26.10 4.51
C ASP A 51 -5.56 26.38 5.91
N PRO A 52 -6.09 27.61 6.17
CA PRO A 52 -6.62 27.97 7.48
C PRO A 52 -7.82 27.13 7.94
N ASN A 53 -8.49 26.45 7.01
CA ASN A 53 -9.65 25.57 7.30
C ASN A 53 -9.24 24.10 7.49
N CYS A 54 -7.98 23.75 7.23
CA CYS A 54 -7.49 22.38 7.37
C CYS A 54 -7.17 22.06 8.83
N TYR A 55 -7.87 21.11 9.42
CA TYR A 55 -7.64 20.68 10.81
C TYR A 55 -6.32 19.89 11.02
N LEU A 56 -5.56 19.61 9.96
CA LEU A 56 -4.26 18.96 10.03
C LEU A 56 -3.08 19.95 9.91
N CYS A 57 -3.29 21.13 9.36
CA CYS A 57 -2.21 22.12 9.22
C CYS A 57 -1.62 22.55 10.58
N PRO A 58 -0.32 22.91 10.65
CA PRO A 58 0.29 23.47 11.85
C PRO A 58 -0.51 24.65 12.40
N ARG A 59 -0.59 24.78 13.72
CA ARG A 59 -1.29 25.85 14.46
C ARG A 59 -2.80 25.89 14.31
N ASN A 60 -3.41 25.15 13.41
CA ASN A 60 -4.85 25.05 13.27
C ASN A 60 -5.46 24.18 14.39
N LYS A 61 -6.74 24.36 14.63
CA LYS A 61 -7.48 23.54 15.59
C LYS A 61 -7.95 22.26 14.90
N ARG A 62 -7.76 21.12 15.58
CA ARG A 62 -8.36 19.84 15.21
C ARG A 62 -9.88 19.88 15.42
N ILE A 63 -10.58 18.86 14.97
CA ILE A 63 -12.05 18.75 15.10
C ILE A 63 -12.47 18.75 16.58
N THR A 64 -11.66 18.20 17.48
CA THR A 64 -11.87 18.24 18.94
C THR A 64 -11.68 19.63 19.56
N GLY A 65 -11.15 20.60 18.81
CA GLY A 65 -10.83 21.95 19.29
C GLY A 65 -9.41 22.09 19.83
N GLU A 66 -8.65 21.01 19.99
CA GLU A 66 -7.24 21.07 20.39
C GLU A 66 -6.38 21.68 19.26
N PRO A 67 -5.45 22.61 19.59
CA PRO A 67 -4.57 23.18 18.61
C PRO A 67 -3.45 22.19 18.23
N ASN A 68 -3.14 22.08 16.93
CA ASN A 68 -1.90 21.46 16.49
C ASN A 68 -0.72 22.34 16.91
N PRO A 69 0.43 21.74 17.28
CA PRO A 69 1.65 22.51 17.47
C PRO A 69 2.08 23.17 16.15
N ASP A 70 3.02 24.11 16.23
CA ASP A 70 3.69 24.65 15.05
C ASP A 70 4.78 23.67 14.59
N TYR A 71 4.36 22.53 14.04
CA TYR A 71 5.27 21.48 13.63
C TYR A 71 5.93 21.80 12.28
N HIS A 72 7.22 21.45 12.17
CA HIS A 72 8.07 21.64 10.98
C HIS A 72 8.59 20.32 10.39
N GLN A 73 8.27 19.22 11.02
CA GLN A 73 8.63 17.85 10.67
C GLN A 73 7.37 16.95 10.71
N PRO A 74 7.43 15.68 10.33
CA PRO A 74 6.27 14.79 10.47
C PRO A 74 5.70 14.84 11.89
N TYR A 75 4.39 14.93 11.99
CA TYR A 75 3.68 15.10 13.26
C TYR A 75 2.67 13.99 13.48
N VAL A 76 2.75 13.33 14.65
CA VAL A 76 1.86 12.23 15.02
C VAL A 76 0.95 12.66 16.17
N PHE A 77 -0.31 12.31 16.09
CA PHE A 77 -1.26 12.47 17.18
C PHE A 77 -2.28 11.32 17.19
N LYS A 78 -2.89 11.07 18.33
CA LYS A 78 -3.95 10.09 18.49
C LYS A 78 -5.18 10.53 17.69
N ASN A 79 -5.73 9.61 16.88
CA ASN A 79 -6.87 9.93 16.01
C ASN A 79 -8.09 10.38 16.85
N ASP A 80 -8.62 11.55 16.55
CA ASP A 80 -9.79 12.12 17.26
C ASP A 80 -11.04 11.24 17.12
N PHE A 81 -11.12 10.41 16.06
CA PHE A 81 -12.18 9.45 15.78
C PHE A 81 -11.59 8.04 15.59
N SER A 82 -10.95 7.53 16.62
CA SER A 82 -10.33 6.21 16.59
C SER A 82 -11.37 5.11 16.40
N ALA A 83 -11.10 4.20 15.46
CA ALA A 83 -11.90 2.99 15.28
C ALA A 83 -11.63 1.92 16.35
N LEU A 84 -10.50 2.04 17.06
CA LEU A 84 -10.08 1.14 18.13
C LEU A 84 -9.92 1.94 19.43
N LEU A 85 -10.28 1.33 20.54
CA LEU A 85 -10.13 1.89 21.88
C LEU A 85 -9.23 0.99 22.72
N GLU A 86 -8.40 1.61 23.58
CA GLU A 86 -7.44 0.90 24.42
C GLU A 86 -8.11 0.13 25.56
N ASP A 87 -9.26 0.61 26.03
CA ASP A 87 -10.01 0.15 27.20
C ASP A 87 -11.30 -0.61 26.86
N THR A 88 -11.48 -1.05 25.59
CA THR A 88 -12.64 -1.83 25.18
C THR A 88 -12.81 -3.06 26.10
N PRO A 89 -13.97 -3.22 26.80
CA PRO A 89 -14.20 -4.39 27.63
C PRO A 89 -14.36 -5.66 26.77
N ALA A 90 -14.08 -6.81 27.36
CA ALA A 90 -14.35 -8.09 26.71
C ALA A 90 -15.87 -8.31 26.58
N PRO A 91 -16.37 -8.74 25.39
CA PRO A 91 -17.76 -9.13 25.26
C PRO A 91 -18.05 -10.45 26.02
N GLU A 92 -19.32 -10.65 26.37
CA GLU A 92 -19.75 -11.96 26.86
C GLU A 92 -19.56 -13.02 25.77
N GLN A 93 -19.08 -14.19 26.17
CA GLN A 93 -18.89 -15.29 25.23
C GLN A 93 -20.24 -15.91 24.88
N SER A 94 -20.56 -15.98 23.60
CA SER A 94 -21.75 -16.69 23.12
C SER A 94 -21.49 -18.19 23.07
N ALA A 95 -22.44 -18.99 23.55
CA ALA A 95 -22.44 -20.44 23.37
C ALA A 95 -22.86 -20.86 21.93
N ASP A 96 -23.47 -19.92 21.18
CA ASP A 96 -23.93 -20.17 19.81
C ASP A 96 -22.77 -19.93 18.82
N PRO A 97 -22.36 -20.95 18.05
CA PRO A 97 -21.26 -20.80 17.09
C PRO A 97 -21.56 -19.85 15.92
N LEU A 98 -22.81 -19.45 15.70
CA LEU A 98 -23.23 -18.54 14.65
C LEU A 98 -23.19 -17.06 15.08
N PHE A 99 -23.12 -16.79 16.39
CA PHE A 99 -23.14 -15.43 16.96
C PHE A 99 -21.91 -15.20 17.86
N GLN A 100 -20.72 -15.24 17.25
CA GLN A 100 -19.45 -15.07 17.95
C GLN A 100 -18.99 -13.60 17.95
N MET A 101 -18.48 -13.14 19.08
CA MET A 101 -17.83 -11.83 19.23
C MET A 101 -16.48 -12.01 19.90
N SER A 102 -15.50 -11.19 19.52
CA SER A 102 -14.22 -11.10 20.21
C SER A 102 -13.91 -9.65 20.57
N GLN A 103 -13.11 -9.47 21.61
CA GLN A 103 -12.64 -8.14 22.00
C GLN A 103 -11.72 -7.57 20.93
N ALA A 104 -11.95 -6.28 20.55
CA ALA A 104 -11.06 -5.50 19.70
C ALA A 104 -10.51 -4.31 20.50
N ARG A 105 -9.26 -4.45 20.95
CA ARG A 105 -8.51 -3.36 21.59
C ARG A 105 -7.46 -2.82 20.65
N GLY A 106 -7.17 -1.54 20.77
CA GLY A 106 -6.13 -0.94 19.97
C GLY A 106 -6.06 0.57 20.11
N GLU A 107 -5.20 1.14 19.28
CA GLU A 107 -4.98 2.57 19.19
C GLU A 107 -4.85 2.97 17.72
N SER A 108 -5.43 4.10 17.36
CA SER A 108 -5.29 4.67 16.02
C SER A 108 -4.61 6.03 16.11
N ARG A 109 -3.61 6.26 15.25
CA ARG A 109 -2.87 7.53 15.15
C ARG A 109 -2.94 8.06 13.73
N VAL A 110 -2.85 9.38 13.62
CA VAL A 110 -2.65 10.10 12.34
C VAL A 110 -1.20 10.58 12.32
N ILE A 111 -0.55 10.46 11.18
CA ILE A 111 0.75 11.04 10.90
C ILE A 111 0.63 12.03 9.75
N CYS A 112 0.85 13.32 10.01
CA CYS A 112 1.04 14.32 8.96
C CYS A 112 2.47 14.19 8.43
N PHE A 113 2.64 14.01 7.13
CA PHE A 113 3.95 13.77 6.52
C PHE A 113 4.77 15.05 6.37
N SER A 114 4.10 16.19 6.24
CA SER A 114 4.70 17.49 6.03
C SER A 114 3.84 18.58 6.65
N PRO A 115 4.41 19.70 7.10
CA PRO A 115 3.66 20.90 7.45
C PRO A 115 3.02 21.57 6.22
N ASP A 116 3.54 21.31 5.01
CA ASP A 116 3.08 21.90 3.76
C ASP A 116 1.87 21.17 3.20
N HIS A 117 0.70 21.82 3.25
CA HIS A 117 -0.58 21.30 2.79
C HIS A 117 -0.63 20.98 1.28
N SER A 118 0.20 21.66 0.50
CA SER A 118 0.20 21.51 -0.96
C SER A 118 0.91 20.25 -1.45
N LYS A 119 1.78 19.66 -0.62
CA LYS A 119 2.60 18.51 -1.00
C LYS A 119 1.83 17.19 -0.93
N THR A 120 2.31 16.23 -1.65
CA THR A 120 1.99 14.80 -1.51
C THR A 120 3.30 14.02 -1.51
N LEU A 121 3.29 12.75 -1.17
CA LEU A 121 4.51 11.95 -1.04
C LEU A 121 5.47 12.08 -2.25
N PRO A 122 5.05 12.02 -3.53
CA PRO A 122 5.95 12.23 -4.67
C PRO A 122 6.56 13.64 -4.76
N LEU A 123 5.94 14.65 -4.13
CA LEU A 123 6.44 16.02 -4.11
C LEU A 123 7.36 16.32 -2.92
N LEU A 124 7.47 15.41 -1.96
CA LEU A 124 8.46 15.48 -0.88
C LEU A 124 9.85 15.18 -1.43
N THR A 125 10.86 15.74 -0.82
CA THR A 125 12.25 15.35 -1.06
C THR A 125 12.52 13.97 -0.44
N ALA A 126 13.56 13.27 -0.89
CA ALA A 126 13.95 12.00 -0.30
C ALA A 126 14.27 12.15 1.22
N LEU A 127 14.86 13.27 1.63
CA LEU A 127 15.14 13.57 3.04
C LEU A 127 13.84 13.73 3.86
N GLU A 128 12.84 14.44 3.32
CA GLU A 128 11.53 14.55 3.99
C GLU A 128 10.85 13.18 4.13
N ILE A 129 10.94 12.32 3.11
CA ILE A 129 10.41 10.94 3.20
C ILE A 129 11.22 10.10 4.20
N GLU A 130 12.54 10.28 4.29
CA GLU A 130 13.37 9.63 5.30
C GLU A 130 12.92 9.98 6.72
N GLU A 131 12.57 11.24 6.98
CA GLU A 131 12.00 11.64 8.28
C GLU A 131 10.64 10.97 8.57
N VAL A 132 9.79 10.81 7.56
CA VAL A 132 8.54 10.03 7.70
C VAL A 132 8.83 8.58 8.05
N ILE A 133 9.80 7.94 7.39
CA ILE A 133 10.20 6.55 7.67
C ILE A 133 10.73 6.41 9.11
N LYS A 134 11.53 7.34 9.59
CA LYS A 134 12.02 7.35 10.99
C LYS A 134 10.85 7.38 11.97
N VAL A 135 9.86 8.23 11.72
CA VAL A 135 8.64 8.29 12.55
C VAL A 135 7.87 6.98 12.48
N TRP A 136 7.71 6.35 11.32
CA TRP A 136 7.09 5.03 11.21
C TRP A 136 7.83 3.99 12.05
N GLN A 137 9.17 3.98 12.02
CA GLN A 137 9.98 3.05 12.83
C GLN A 137 9.80 3.31 14.34
N GLU A 138 9.74 4.57 14.77
CA GLU A 138 9.51 4.95 16.18
C GLU A 138 8.13 4.49 16.64
N GLN A 139 7.10 4.72 15.84
CA GLN A 139 5.73 4.29 16.15
C GLN A 139 5.61 2.77 16.22
N LEU A 140 6.28 2.04 15.33
CA LEU A 140 6.33 0.57 15.37
C LEU A 140 7.03 0.05 16.63
N ARG A 141 8.14 0.68 17.06
CA ARG A 141 8.84 0.28 18.29
C ARG A 141 7.99 0.53 19.54
N GLU A 142 7.30 1.67 19.59
CA GLU A 142 6.44 2.03 20.73
C GLU A 142 5.19 1.13 20.79
N LEU A 143 4.43 1.08 19.70
CA LEU A 143 3.14 0.37 19.66
C LEU A 143 3.31 -1.15 19.67
N GLY A 144 4.36 -1.67 19.06
CA GLY A 144 4.68 -3.11 19.05
C GLY A 144 5.03 -3.68 20.44
N GLN A 145 5.32 -2.84 21.44
CA GLN A 145 5.47 -3.28 22.83
C GLN A 145 4.11 -3.59 23.50
N LYS A 146 3.02 -3.06 22.98
CA LYS A 146 1.68 -3.16 23.57
C LYS A 146 0.72 -3.99 22.73
N TYR A 147 0.90 -4.00 21.40
CA TYR A 147 -0.04 -4.56 20.45
C TYR A 147 0.61 -5.61 19.55
N GLN A 148 -0.16 -6.63 19.21
CA GLN A 148 0.30 -7.74 18.36
C GLN A 148 0.52 -7.31 16.90
N TRP A 149 -0.26 -6.34 16.41
CA TRP A 149 -0.19 -5.84 15.04
C TRP A 149 -0.16 -4.32 15.00
N VAL A 150 0.68 -3.77 14.15
CA VAL A 150 0.76 -2.32 13.90
C VAL A 150 0.75 -2.10 12.39
N GLN A 151 -0.36 -1.58 11.87
CA GLN A 151 -0.57 -1.29 10.46
C GLN A 151 -0.24 0.16 10.17
N ILE A 152 0.78 0.40 9.36
CA ILE A 152 1.06 1.71 8.75
C ILE A 152 0.40 1.72 7.37
N PHE A 153 -0.38 2.76 7.07
CA PHE A 153 -1.03 2.90 5.77
C PHE A 153 -1.33 4.35 5.40
N GLU A 154 -1.50 4.59 4.11
CA GLU A 154 -1.95 5.86 3.54
C GLU A 154 -3.11 5.60 2.56
N ASN A 155 -4.16 6.41 2.65
CA ASN A 155 -5.17 6.56 1.62
C ASN A 155 -4.95 7.91 0.93
N LYS A 156 -4.39 7.91 -0.26
CA LYS A 156 -4.15 9.12 -1.05
C LYS A 156 -5.31 9.38 -2.01
N GLY A 157 -5.88 10.57 -1.92
CA GLY A 157 -6.93 11.04 -2.82
C GLY A 157 -8.36 10.66 -2.40
N ALA A 158 -9.32 11.51 -2.77
CA ALA A 158 -10.74 11.33 -2.45
C ALA A 158 -11.32 10.01 -3.00
N ALA A 159 -10.78 9.51 -4.12
CA ALA A 159 -11.17 8.23 -4.71
C ALA A 159 -10.90 7.03 -3.78
N MET A 160 -9.98 7.17 -2.82
CA MET A 160 -9.63 6.16 -1.83
C MET A 160 -10.23 6.47 -0.44
N GLY A 161 -11.22 7.36 -0.38
CA GLY A 161 -11.87 7.74 0.89
C GLY A 161 -11.07 8.73 1.74
N CYS A 162 -10.02 9.34 1.21
CA CYS A 162 -9.27 10.38 1.90
C CYS A 162 -10.11 11.66 1.93
N SER A 163 -10.55 12.08 3.14
CA SER A 163 -11.40 13.25 3.33
C SER A 163 -10.62 14.57 3.46
N ASN A 164 -9.31 14.50 3.75
CA ASN A 164 -8.47 15.68 3.93
C ASN A 164 -7.29 15.63 2.96
N PRO A 165 -7.10 16.67 2.12
CA PRO A 165 -6.02 16.68 1.12
C PRO A 165 -4.63 16.99 1.68
N HIS A 166 -4.49 17.33 2.97
CA HIS A 166 -3.20 17.47 3.63
C HIS A 166 -2.45 16.13 3.61
N PRO A 167 -1.13 16.11 3.32
CA PRO A 167 -0.39 14.84 3.23
C PRO A 167 -0.32 14.13 4.58
N HIS A 168 -1.02 13.03 4.70
CA HIS A 168 -1.08 12.26 5.94
C HIS A 168 -1.31 10.77 5.70
N GLY A 169 -0.91 9.99 6.66
CA GLY A 169 -1.22 8.57 6.77
C GLY A 169 -1.81 8.24 8.14
N GLN A 170 -2.02 6.96 8.37
CA GLN A 170 -2.56 6.45 9.62
C GLN A 170 -1.72 5.28 10.13
N ILE A 171 -1.79 5.07 11.44
CA ILE A 171 -1.18 3.94 12.13
C ILE A 171 -2.25 3.35 13.04
N TRP A 172 -2.63 2.10 12.78
CA TRP A 172 -3.58 1.37 13.60
C TRP A 172 -2.87 0.20 14.28
N ALA A 173 -2.93 0.16 15.59
CA ALA A 173 -2.35 -0.92 16.38
C ALA A 173 -3.45 -1.76 17.02
N ASN A 174 -3.40 -3.08 16.86
CA ASN A 174 -4.45 -4.01 17.29
C ASN A 174 -3.89 -5.08 18.22
N SER A 175 -4.72 -5.51 19.18
CA SER A 175 -4.44 -6.67 20.05
C SER A 175 -4.66 -8.03 19.36
N PHE A 176 -5.03 -8.03 18.09
CA PHE A 176 -5.29 -9.22 17.27
C PHE A 176 -4.66 -9.07 15.88
N LEU A 177 -4.45 -10.19 15.18
CA LEU A 177 -3.94 -10.19 13.82
C LEU A 177 -5.12 -10.06 12.84
N PRO A 178 -5.16 -9.02 11.97
CA PRO A 178 -6.22 -8.86 10.98
C PRO A 178 -6.27 -9.99 9.95
N ASN A 179 -7.45 -10.25 9.39
CA ASN A 179 -7.69 -11.41 8.52
C ASN A 179 -6.73 -11.52 7.32
N GLU A 180 -6.46 -10.41 6.61
CA GLU A 180 -5.58 -10.46 5.43
C GLU A 180 -4.16 -10.83 5.82
N VAL A 181 -3.66 -10.22 6.89
CA VAL A 181 -2.33 -10.51 7.44
C VAL A 181 -2.24 -11.93 7.99
N ALA A 182 -3.31 -12.42 8.63
CA ALA A 182 -3.36 -13.80 9.11
C ALA A 182 -3.29 -14.82 7.96
N ARG A 183 -3.92 -14.54 6.80
CA ARG A 183 -3.79 -15.37 5.60
C ARG A 183 -2.36 -15.39 5.06
N GLU A 184 -1.73 -14.22 5.02
CA GLU A 184 -0.32 -14.09 4.62
C GLU A 184 0.62 -14.81 5.57
N ASP A 185 0.37 -14.75 6.88
CA ASP A 185 1.15 -15.48 7.88
C ASP A 185 1.11 -16.98 7.62
N VAL A 186 -0.08 -17.53 7.44
CA VAL A 186 -0.28 -18.97 7.15
C VAL A 186 0.42 -19.37 5.85
N SER A 187 0.26 -18.59 4.79
CA SER A 187 0.84 -18.91 3.48
C SER A 187 2.37 -18.85 3.50
N GLN A 188 2.94 -17.78 4.11
CA GLN A 188 4.39 -17.63 4.24
C GLN A 188 4.99 -18.72 5.14
N ARG A 189 4.32 -19.08 6.26
CA ARG A 189 4.75 -20.16 7.16
C ARG A 189 4.75 -21.51 6.45
N ASN A 190 3.65 -21.87 5.76
CA ASN A 190 3.56 -23.11 5.00
C ASN A 190 4.65 -23.21 3.90
N TYR A 191 4.93 -22.10 3.23
CA TYR A 191 6.01 -22.04 2.24
C TYR A 191 7.37 -22.29 2.89
N TYR A 192 7.66 -21.59 3.99
CA TYR A 192 8.90 -21.73 4.74
C TYR A 192 9.11 -23.14 5.27
N GLU A 193 8.11 -23.76 5.85
CA GLU A 193 8.16 -25.15 6.35
C GLU A 193 8.41 -26.15 5.22
N LYS A 194 7.83 -25.91 4.04
CA LYS A 194 7.97 -26.81 2.89
C LYS A 194 9.28 -26.64 2.15
N HIS A 195 9.79 -25.42 2.02
CA HIS A 195 10.91 -25.09 1.14
C HIS A 195 12.20 -24.70 1.88
N GLY A 196 12.13 -24.41 3.19
CA GLY A 196 13.28 -23.94 3.97
C GLY A 196 13.76 -22.55 3.58
N SER A 197 12.92 -21.79 2.87
CA SER A 197 13.22 -20.44 2.38
C SER A 197 12.00 -19.52 2.52
N VAL A 198 12.22 -18.20 2.50
CA VAL A 198 11.18 -17.20 2.69
C VAL A 198 10.49 -16.90 1.36
N LEU A 199 9.16 -17.06 1.30
CA LEU A 199 8.35 -16.96 0.07
C LEU A 199 8.67 -15.69 -0.76
N LEU A 200 8.59 -14.52 -0.12
CA LEU A 200 8.76 -13.25 -0.84
C LEU A 200 10.22 -12.93 -1.14
N VAL A 201 11.19 -13.51 -0.42
CA VAL A 201 12.62 -13.44 -0.78
C VAL A 201 12.88 -14.23 -2.06
N ASP A 202 12.37 -15.46 -2.13
CA ASP A 202 12.49 -16.28 -3.36
C ASP A 202 11.76 -15.62 -4.54
N TYR A 203 10.60 -15.00 -4.28
CA TYR A 203 9.86 -14.26 -5.29
C TYR A 203 10.66 -13.08 -5.85
N VAL A 204 11.28 -12.28 -4.99
CA VAL A 204 12.15 -11.15 -5.39
C VAL A 204 13.28 -11.63 -6.28
N GLN A 205 13.97 -12.71 -5.91
CA GLN A 205 15.08 -13.24 -6.73
C GLN A 205 14.60 -13.63 -8.13
N LYS A 206 13.44 -14.28 -8.24
CA LYS A 206 12.85 -14.63 -9.54
C LYS A 206 12.44 -13.40 -10.36
N GLU A 207 11.94 -12.36 -9.74
CA GLU A 207 11.61 -11.11 -10.46
C GLU A 207 12.86 -10.37 -10.93
N LEU A 208 13.94 -10.36 -10.12
CA LEU A 208 15.25 -9.79 -10.50
C LEU A 208 15.91 -10.54 -11.65
N GLU A 209 15.73 -11.86 -11.72
CA GLU A 209 16.21 -12.68 -12.84
C GLU A 209 15.42 -12.43 -14.13
N LYS A 210 14.08 -12.43 -14.05
CA LYS A 210 13.18 -12.30 -15.22
C LYS A 210 13.09 -10.87 -15.74
N LYS A 211 13.10 -9.87 -14.87
CA LYS A 211 12.99 -8.42 -15.17
C LYS A 211 11.75 -8.00 -15.98
N GLU A 212 10.72 -8.84 -15.97
CA GLU A 212 9.48 -8.58 -16.75
C GLU A 212 8.55 -7.60 -16.05
N ARG A 213 8.43 -7.71 -14.72
CA ARG A 213 7.45 -6.97 -13.91
C ARG A 213 8.05 -5.92 -12.98
N ILE A 214 9.35 -5.66 -13.09
CA ILE A 214 10.03 -4.59 -12.33
C ILE A 214 9.59 -3.23 -12.86
N VAL A 215 9.17 -2.34 -11.94
CA VAL A 215 8.80 -0.95 -12.19
C VAL A 215 9.96 0.00 -11.83
N VAL A 216 10.50 -0.17 -10.62
CA VAL A 216 11.64 0.58 -10.09
C VAL A 216 12.53 -0.38 -9.33
N GLU A 217 13.83 -0.22 -9.50
CA GLU A 217 14.87 -0.95 -8.76
C GLU A 217 15.87 0.06 -8.21
N THR A 218 16.27 -0.12 -6.95
CA THR A 218 17.37 0.61 -6.30
C THR A 218 18.37 -0.37 -5.71
N GLU A 219 19.31 0.10 -4.92
CA GLU A 219 20.34 -0.78 -4.34
C GLU A 219 19.74 -1.86 -3.44
N HIS A 220 18.83 -1.49 -2.55
CA HIS A 220 18.28 -2.38 -1.53
C HIS A 220 16.83 -2.80 -1.74
N TRP A 221 16.10 -2.15 -2.67
CA TRP A 221 14.67 -2.33 -2.86
C TRP A 221 14.29 -2.58 -4.32
N VAL A 222 13.15 -3.21 -4.49
CA VAL A 222 12.52 -3.39 -5.80
C VAL A 222 11.00 -3.19 -5.68
N ALA A 223 10.41 -2.45 -6.62
CA ALA A 223 8.97 -2.34 -6.80
C ALA A 223 8.57 -3.09 -8.07
N VAL A 224 7.65 -4.03 -7.95
CA VAL A 224 7.16 -4.87 -9.05
C VAL A 224 5.64 -4.75 -9.18
N VAL A 225 5.10 -4.97 -10.36
CA VAL A 225 3.70 -5.37 -10.49
C VAL A 225 3.65 -6.87 -10.24
N PRO A 226 3.07 -7.34 -9.11
CA PRO A 226 3.15 -8.75 -8.78
C PRO A 226 2.48 -9.62 -9.84
N TYR A 227 3.02 -10.83 -10.07
CA TYR A 227 2.52 -11.76 -11.07
C TYR A 227 1.01 -12.01 -10.96
N TRP A 228 0.50 -11.96 -9.72
CA TRP A 228 -0.89 -12.14 -9.32
C TRP A 228 -1.64 -10.82 -9.05
N ALA A 229 -1.14 -9.68 -9.53
CA ALA A 229 -1.77 -8.39 -9.27
C ALA A 229 -3.26 -8.37 -9.64
N VAL A 230 -4.06 -7.75 -8.81
CA VAL A 230 -5.51 -7.60 -9.00
C VAL A 230 -5.86 -6.23 -9.58
N TRP A 231 -5.36 -5.15 -8.94
CA TRP A 231 -5.60 -3.79 -9.42
C TRP A 231 -4.76 -3.48 -10.66
N PRO A 232 -5.23 -2.61 -11.58
CA PRO A 232 -4.56 -2.38 -12.88
C PRO A 232 -3.07 -2.07 -12.77
N PHE A 233 -2.71 -1.16 -11.87
CA PHE A 233 -1.34 -0.73 -11.62
C PHE A 233 -0.89 -1.04 -10.18
N GLU A 234 -1.43 -2.09 -9.60
CA GLU A 234 -0.98 -2.61 -8.31
C GLU A 234 0.53 -2.83 -8.32
N THR A 235 1.20 -2.40 -7.26
CA THR A 235 2.61 -2.72 -7.05
C THR A 235 2.86 -3.30 -5.67
N LEU A 236 3.88 -4.13 -5.61
CA LEU A 236 4.45 -4.69 -4.40
C LEU A 236 5.88 -4.16 -4.26
N LEU A 237 6.17 -3.53 -3.14
CA LEU A 237 7.49 -2.99 -2.81
C LEU A 237 8.16 -3.90 -1.79
N LEU A 238 9.36 -4.36 -2.11
CA LEU A 238 10.07 -5.40 -1.39
C LEU A 238 11.54 -5.03 -1.17
N PRO A 239 12.12 -5.28 0.03
CA PRO A 239 13.56 -5.30 0.16
C PRO A 239 14.15 -6.52 -0.58
N LYS A 240 15.35 -6.37 -1.15
CA LYS A 240 16.04 -7.44 -1.90
C LYS A 240 16.62 -8.53 -1.01
N VAL A 241 16.70 -8.28 0.29
CA VAL A 241 17.19 -9.22 1.30
C VAL A 241 16.11 -9.50 2.34
N HIS A 242 16.32 -10.56 3.12
CA HIS A 242 15.38 -10.89 4.19
C HIS A 242 15.39 -9.82 5.28
N VAL A 243 14.24 -9.18 5.51
CA VAL A 243 13.97 -8.22 6.58
C VAL A 243 12.54 -8.45 7.06
N LYS A 244 12.33 -8.63 8.35
CA LYS A 244 11.00 -8.94 8.91
C LYS A 244 10.16 -7.70 9.18
N ARG A 245 10.80 -6.57 9.55
CA ARG A 245 10.11 -5.33 9.99
C ARG A 245 10.88 -4.08 9.55
N LEU A 246 10.17 -2.97 9.40
CA LEU A 246 10.79 -1.65 9.17
C LEU A 246 11.80 -1.27 10.27
N THR A 247 11.59 -1.74 11.50
CA THR A 247 12.47 -1.48 12.64
C THR A 247 13.81 -2.21 12.57
N GLU A 248 13.95 -3.17 11.66
CA GLU A 248 15.17 -3.97 11.44
C GLU A 248 15.99 -3.47 10.24
N LEU A 249 15.51 -2.44 9.53
CA LEU A 249 16.25 -1.84 8.42
C LEU A 249 17.55 -1.18 8.93
N THR A 250 18.62 -1.37 8.18
CA THR A 250 19.83 -0.55 8.33
C THR A 250 19.54 0.89 7.86
N ASP A 251 20.39 1.84 8.27
CA ASP A 251 20.26 3.23 7.81
C ASP A 251 20.32 3.35 6.29
N ALA A 252 21.17 2.56 5.62
CA ALA A 252 21.28 2.52 4.17
C ALA A 252 19.99 2.03 3.52
N GLN A 253 19.38 0.96 4.05
CA GLN A 253 18.11 0.42 3.57
C GLN A 253 16.95 1.41 3.80
N ALA A 254 16.92 2.11 4.93
CA ALA A 254 15.88 3.11 5.22
C ALA A 254 15.98 4.34 4.30
N LYS A 255 17.20 4.82 4.04
CA LYS A 255 17.44 5.90 3.07
C LYS A 255 17.04 5.51 1.65
N ASP A 256 17.40 4.31 1.24
CA ASP A 256 17.05 3.80 -0.08
C ASP A 256 15.54 3.53 -0.23
N LEU A 257 14.84 3.18 0.87
CA LEU A 257 13.38 3.11 0.91
C LEU A 257 12.75 4.48 0.58
N ALA A 258 13.30 5.57 1.11
CA ALA A 258 12.81 6.90 0.78
C ALA A 258 12.98 7.23 -0.71
N VAL A 259 14.10 6.82 -1.30
CA VAL A 259 14.38 7.02 -2.73
C VAL A 259 13.37 6.24 -3.59
N ILE A 260 13.18 4.95 -3.30
CA ILE A 260 12.27 4.12 -4.13
C ILE A 260 10.81 4.51 -3.96
N LEU A 261 10.37 4.90 -2.75
CA LEU A 261 9.02 5.43 -2.52
C LEU A 261 8.75 6.69 -3.36
N LYS A 262 9.71 7.64 -3.37
CA LYS A 262 9.60 8.85 -4.20
C LYS A 262 9.50 8.50 -5.68
N LYS A 263 10.37 7.65 -6.19
CA LYS A 263 10.39 7.23 -7.60
C LYS A 263 9.08 6.55 -8.01
N LEU A 264 8.61 5.60 -7.21
CA LEU A 264 7.38 4.86 -7.49
C LEU A 264 6.16 5.79 -7.48
N ALA A 265 6.02 6.64 -6.46
CA ALA A 265 4.91 7.59 -6.35
C ALA A 265 4.95 8.65 -7.46
N THR A 266 6.14 9.09 -7.89
CA THR A 266 6.32 9.98 -9.05
C THR A 266 5.85 9.31 -10.35
N LYS A 267 6.21 8.03 -10.57
CA LYS A 267 5.72 7.29 -11.75
C LYS A 267 4.20 7.13 -11.74
N TYR A 268 3.59 6.95 -10.57
CA TYR A 268 2.13 6.92 -10.44
C TYR A 268 1.51 8.26 -10.87
N ASP A 269 1.99 9.38 -10.34
CA ASP A 269 1.47 10.70 -10.71
C ASP A 269 1.70 10.99 -12.21
N ASN A 270 2.83 10.56 -12.76
CA ASN A 270 3.18 10.73 -14.18
C ASN A 270 2.33 9.86 -15.12
N LEU A 271 1.69 8.78 -14.65
CA LEU A 271 0.96 7.84 -15.52
C LEU A 271 -0.22 8.50 -16.24
N PHE A 272 -0.90 9.41 -15.56
CA PHE A 272 -2.01 10.18 -16.12
C PHE A 272 -1.89 11.67 -15.86
N GLU A 273 -0.70 12.15 -15.47
CA GLU A 273 -0.39 13.55 -15.13
C GLU A 273 -1.41 14.14 -14.14
N THR A 274 -1.63 13.40 -13.07
CA THR A 274 -2.57 13.74 -11.99
C THR A 274 -2.01 13.29 -10.65
N SER A 275 -2.52 13.86 -9.54
CA SER A 275 -2.27 13.31 -8.21
C SER A 275 -2.93 11.93 -8.11
N PHE A 276 -2.15 10.89 -8.40
CA PHE A 276 -2.64 9.52 -8.58
C PHE A 276 -3.12 8.94 -7.24
N PRO A 277 -4.40 8.52 -7.14
CA PRO A 277 -4.95 7.96 -5.92
C PRO A 277 -4.45 6.52 -5.71
N TYR A 278 -4.19 6.17 -4.47
CA TYR A 278 -3.91 4.80 -4.03
C TYR A 278 -4.22 4.59 -2.55
N SER A 279 -4.44 3.35 -2.15
CA SER A 279 -4.20 2.91 -0.79
C SER A 279 -2.87 2.16 -0.76
N MET A 280 -2.01 2.49 0.19
CA MET A 280 -0.77 1.76 0.42
C MET A 280 -0.63 1.39 1.89
N GLY A 281 0.08 0.30 2.17
CA GLY A 281 0.40 -0.07 3.55
C GLY A 281 1.50 -1.11 3.61
N PHE A 282 2.19 -1.13 4.76
CA PHE A 282 3.23 -2.10 5.05
C PHE A 282 2.66 -3.31 5.77
N HIS A 283 3.05 -4.50 5.30
CA HIS A 283 2.90 -5.76 6.03
C HIS A 283 4.26 -6.26 6.50
N ALA A 284 4.32 -6.73 7.73
CA ALA A 284 5.55 -7.14 8.40
C ALA A 284 5.25 -8.24 9.42
N ALA A 285 6.28 -8.81 10.00
CA ALA A 285 6.13 -9.79 11.08
C ALA A 285 5.36 -9.20 12.27
N PRO A 286 4.37 -9.90 12.83
CA PRO A 286 3.62 -9.45 14.00
C PRO A 286 4.52 -9.37 15.26
N PHE A 287 4.10 -8.59 16.23
CA PHE A 287 4.75 -8.46 17.54
C PHE A 287 4.14 -9.45 18.55
N ASN A 288 4.23 -10.74 18.22
CA ASN A 288 3.62 -11.84 19.00
C ASN A 288 4.62 -12.60 19.89
N GLY A 289 5.88 -12.16 19.90
CA GLY A 289 6.95 -12.82 20.67
C GLY A 289 7.56 -14.06 20.00
N GLU A 290 7.10 -14.42 18.80
CA GLU A 290 7.66 -15.49 17.98
C GLU A 290 8.83 -15.00 17.11
N ASP A 291 9.67 -15.90 16.61
CA ASP A 291 10.79 -15.56 15.71
C ASP A 291 10.34 -15.01 14.36
N ASN A 292 9.21 -15.53 13.85
CA ASN A 292 8.60 -15.10 12.59
C ASN A 292 9.57 -15.11 11.38
N GLU A 293 10.48 -16.09 11.32
CA GLU A 293 11.51 -16.21 10.26
C GLU A 293 10.91 -16.38 8.85
N HIS A 294 9.67 -16.82 8.75
CA HIS A 294 8.93 -16.95 7.50
C HIS A 294 8.45 -15.62 6.92
N TRP A 295 8.43 -14.54 7.72
CA TRP A 295 7.94 -13.23 7.28
C TRP A 295 8.98 -12.44 6.50
N GLN A 296 8.49 -11.78 5.44
CA GLN A 296 9.22 -10.76 4.70
C GLN A 296 8.47 -9.45 4.74
N LEU A 297 9.13 -8.36 5.14
CA LEU A 297 8.61 -7.00 5.02
C LEU A 297 8.25 -6.69 3.56
N HIS A 298 7.08 -6.14 3.34
CA HIS A 298 6.65 -5.65 2.03
C HIS A 298 5.61 -4.55 2.16
N ALA A 299 5.41 -3.77 1.10
CA ALA A 299 4.34 -2.80 1.04
C ALA A 299 3.48 -3.02 -0.20
N HIS A 300 2.17 -2.99 0.00
CA HIS A 300 1.16 -3.03 -1.06
C HIS A 300 0.79 -1.62 -1.49
N PHE A 301 0.58 -1.45 -2.80
CA PHE A 301 -0.04 -0.27 -3.39
C PHE A 301 -1.22 -0.69 -4.24
N TYR A 302 -2.40 -0.23 -3.89
CA TYR A 302 -3.68 -0.55 -4.55
C TYR A 302 -4.30 0.70 -5.19
N PRO A 303 -3.93 1.06 -6.42
CA PRO A 303 -4.48 2.20 -7.12
C PRO A 303 -5.73 1.83 -7.91
N PRO A 304 -6.80 2.67 -7.91
CA PRO A 304 -8.05 2.37 -8.60
C PRO A 304 -8.08 2.75 -10.08
N LEU A 305 -7.17 3.62 -10.55
CA LEU A 305 -7.23 4.14 -11.91
C LEU A 305 -6.83 3.08 -12.94
N LEU A 306 -7.58 3.03 -14.05
CA LEU A 306 -7.45 2.00 -15.06
C LEU A 306 -6.94 2.53 -16.41
N ARG A 307 -7.58 3.56 -16.96
CA ARG A 307 -7.35 4.03 -18.34
C ARG A 307 -7.03 5.51 -18.45
N SER A 308 -7.44 6.29 -17.45
CA SER A 308 -7.25 7.75 -17.41
C SER A 308 -7.33 8.23 -15.94
N ALA A 309 -7.12 9.50 -15.72
CA ALA A 309 -7.26 10.16 -14.43
C ALA A 309 -8.66 10.02 -13.78
N THR A 310 -9.68 9.67 -14.57
CA THR A 310 -11.08 9.61 -14.10
C THR A 310 -11.71 8.21 -14.19
N VAL A 311 -11.10 7.30 -14.98
CA VAL A 311 -11.64 5.95 -15.20
C VAL A 311 -11.10 4.99 -14.14
N ARG A 312 -11.97 4.53 -13.25
CA ARG A 312 -11.63 3.67 -12.12
C ARG A 312 -12.00 2.22 -12.35
N LYS A 313 -11.22 1.30 -11.84
CA LYS A 313 -11.59 -0.09 -11.60
C LYS A 313 -12.39 -0.16 -10.30
N PHE A 314 -13.49 -0.89 -10.34
CA PHE A 314 -14.25 -1.27 -9.15
C PHE A 314 -14.18 -2.78 -8.99
N MET A 315 -14.14 -3.26 -7.75
CA MET A 315 -14.33 -4.66 -7.39
C MET A 315 -15.82 -4.87 -7.15
N VAL A 316 -16.53 -5.32 -8.18
CA VAL A 316 -18.00 -5.47 -8.20
C VAL A 316 -18.41 -6.70 -8.99
N GLY A 317 -19.64 -7.14 -8.84
CA GLY A 317 -20.18 -8.26 -9.62
C GLY A 317 -19.37 -9.53 -9.47
N TYR A 318 -18.72 -9.97 -10.54
CA TYR A 318 -17.97 -11.22 -10.55
C TYR A 318 -16.83 -11.23 -9.50
N GLU A 319 -16.12 -10.11 -9.34
CA GLU A 319 -15.02 -10.01 -8.38
C GLU A 319 -15.47 -10.19 -6.92
N MET A 320 -16.67 -9.73 -6.57
CA MET A 320 -17.24 -9.89 -5.23
C MET A 320 -17.91 -11.25 -5.02
N LEU A 321 -18.43 -11.87 -6.10
CA LEU A 321 -19.21 -13.10 -6.04
C LEU A 321 -18.42 -14.35 -6.42
N GLY A 322 -17.36 -14.20 -7.17
CA GLY A 322 -16.53 -15.28 -7.69
C GLY A 322 -15.07 -15.12 -7.29
N GLU A 323 -14.28 -14.52 -8.17
CA GLU A 323 -12.85 -14.27 -7.92
C GLU A 323 -12.40 -12.95 -8.55
N SER A 324 -11.32 -12.40 -8.04
CA SER A 324 -10.72 -11.16 -8.58
C SER A 324 -10.40 -11.31 -10.06
N GLN A 325 -10.68 -10.26 -10.85
CA GLN A 325 -10.48 -10.24 -12.30
C GLN A 325 -9.79 -8.96 -12.75
N ARG A 326 -8.86 -9.08 -13.71
CA ARG A 326 -8.18 -7.96 -14.35
C ARG A 326 -8.10 -8.13 -15.86
N ASP A 327 -8.04 -7.00 -16.58
CA ASP A 327 -7.91 -6.99 -18.04
C ASP A 327 -6.46 -6.77 -18.49
N LEU A 328 -5.70 -5.91 -17.80
CA LEU A 328 -4.30 -5.61 -18.09
C LEU A 328 -3.40 -6.66 -17.46
N THR A 329 -2.43 -7.23 -18.19
CA THR A 329 -1.46 -8.15 -17.60
C THR A 329 -0.49 -7.41 -16.68
N ALA A 330 0.11 -8.12 -15.73
CA ALA A 330 1.12 -7.55 -14.83
C ALA A 330 2.34 -7.00 -15.61
N GLU A 331 2.76 -7.71 -16.65
CA GLU A 331 3.87 -7.34 -17.53
C GLU A 331 3.58 -6.03 -18.27
N GLN A 332 2.40 -5.89 -18.88
CA GLN A 332 1.97 -4.68 -19.58
C GLN A 332 1.86 -3.48 -18.63
N ALA A 333 1.34 -3.69 -17.41
CA ALA A 333 1.27 -2.63 -16.40
C ALA A 333 2.65 -2.18 -15.94
N ALA A 334 3.56 -3.12 -15.70
CA ALA A 334 4.94 -2.84 -15.31
C ALA A 334 5.72 -2.10 -16.40
N GLU A 335 5.57 -2.51 -17.66
CA GLU A 335 6.18 -1.84 -18.81
C GLU A 335 5.74 -0.37 -18.90
N ARG A 336 4.43 -0.11 -18.79
CA ARG A 336 3.90 1.25 -18.81
C ARG A 336 4.45 2.11 -17.67
N LEU A 337 4.47 1.60 -16.45
CA LEU A 337 5.01 2.33 -15.29
C LEU A 337 6.53 2.54 -15.42
N ARG A 338 7.28 1.50 -15.82
CA ARG A 338 8.75 1.55 -15.98
C ARG A 338 9.17 2.62 -16.99
N ALA A 339 8.44 2.75 -18.11
CA ALA A 339 8.72 3.72 -19.17
C ALA A 339 8.55 5.18 -18.75
N LEU A 340 7.88 5.46 -17.62
CA LEU A 340 7.64 6.82 -17.15
C LEU A 340 8.89 7.43 -16.51
N SER A 341 9.00 8.75 -16.63
CA SER A 341 10.07 9.54 -16.00
C SER A 341 10.06 9.41 -14.47
N GLU A 342 11.23 9.51 -13.86
CA GLU A 342 11.41 9.65 -12.41
C GLU A 342 11.41 11.12 -11.95
N VAL A 343 11.28 12.07 -12.90
CA VAL A 343 11.02 13.50 -12.64
C VAL A 343 9.51 13.73 -12.72
N HIS A 344 8.96 14.36 -11.70
CA HIS A 344 7.52 14.60 -11.60
C HIS A 344 7.03 15.51 -12.73
N TYR A 345 5.82 15.25 -13.27
CA TYR A 345 5.28 16.01 -14.42
C TYR A 345 5.14 17.52 -14.15
N LYS A 346 5.00 17.95 -12.89
CA LYS A 346 4.98 19.36 -12.50
C LYS A 346 6.35 20.04 -12.45
N GLU A 347 7.43 19.27 -12.54
CA GLU A 347 8.82 19.75 -12.49
C GLU A 347 9.51 19.71 -13.87
N ARG A 348 8.77 19.34 -14.92
CA ARG A 348 9.21 19.26 -16.32
C ARG A 348 8.86 20.50 -17.12
#